data_4c6d0339d798f220d8bf5e686ca7140e
#
_entry.id   4c6d0339d798f220d8bf5e686ca7140e
#
_cell.length_a   1.000
_cell.length_b   1.000
_cell.length_c   1.000
_cell.angle_alpha   90.00
_cell.angle_beta   90.00
_cell.angle_gamma   90.00
#
_symmetry.space_group_name_H-M   'P 1'
#
loop_
_entity.id
_entity.type
_entity.pdbx_description
1 polymer ?
#
loop_
_entity_poly.entity_id
_entity_poly.type
_entity_poly.pdbx_seq_one_letter_code
_entity_poly.pdbx_strand_id
1 'polypeptide(L)'
;MHLPTRLARVHARDLRLHFLALPADDRRLRFGRSMNDAAIRNYVARIDFARDAVFGVFDTDLTLIGVAHLARGDEAAELGLSVLPAGRRGGIAASLLDRAITHARACGITLLTLHCMSENEPMRRLAQRARMTVSREHGELQAELRLAPATSGTALADWVEHGMATADYAWRAQAASARGRRPPAEPAADPAALPDATTAAATTASDVDAAVGVMDADTTRLPA
;
A
#
# COMPACT_ATOMS: atom_id res chain seq x y z
N MET A 1 -15.59 3.32 -13.43
CA MET A 1 -15.45 2.68 -12.12
C MET A 1 -14.04 2.11 -12.05
N HIS A 2 -13.28 2.38 -11.01
CA HIS A 2 -11.94 1.83 -10.85
C HIS A 2 -12.02 0.58 -9.98
N LEU A 3 -11.62 -0.57 -10.51
CA LEU A 3 -11.60 -1.84 -9.80
C LEU A 3 -10.18 -2.13 -9.30
N PRO A 4 -9.92 -2.03 -7.98
CA PRO A 4 -8.61 -2.36 -7.42
C PRO A 4 -8.32 -3.86 -7.56
N THR A 5 -7.26 -4.20 -8.29
CA THR A 5 -6.81 -5.57 -8.50
C THR A 5 -5.82 -5.98 -7.41
N ARG A 6 -5.92 -7.21 -6.88
CA ARG A 6 -4.92 -7.77 -5.97
C ARG A 6 -3.61 -7.97 -6.72
N LEU A 7 -2.55 -7.36 -6.20
CA LEU A 7 -1.20 -7.50 -6.77
C LEU A 7 -0.47 -8.67 -6.10
N ALA A 8 0.32 -9.37 -6.89
CA ALA A 8 1.20 -10.45 -6.45
C ALA A 8 2.66 -10.08 -6.77
N ARG A 9 3.61 -10.91 -6.39
CA ARG A 9 5.05 -10.68 -6.61
C ARG A 9 5.41 -10.41 -8.09
N VAL A 10 4.65 -10.95 -9.04
CA VAL A 10 4.83 -10.67 -10.47
C VAL A 10 4.67 -9.17 -10.80
N HIS A 11 3.91 -8.42 -9.99
CA HIS A 11 3.70 -6.97 -10.14
C HIS A 11 4.72 -6.12 -9.36
N ALA A 12 5.75 -6.72 -8.76
CA ALA A 12 6.75 -5.97 -7.96
C ALA A 12 7.45 -4.89 -8.79
N ARG A 13 7.63 -5.11 -10.11
CA ARG A 13 8.15 -4.12 -11.05
C ARG A 13 7.22 -2.91 -11.15
N ASP A 14 5.93 -3.14 -11.33
CA ASP A 14 4.94 -2.06 -11.49
C ASP A 14 4.80 -1.26 -10.21
N LEU A 15 4.84 -1.94 -9.04
CA LEU A 15 4.89 -1.28 -7.73
C LEU A 15 6.10 -0.37 -7.58
N ARG A 16 7.27 -0.85 -7.97
CA ARG A 16 8.50 -0.05 -7.94
C ARG A 16 8.37 1.18 -8.83
N LEU A 17 7.91 1.02 -10.07
CA LEU A 17 7.69 2.12 -11.00
C LEU A 17 6.69 3.13 -10.46
N HIS A 18 5.60 2.68 -9.86
CA HIS A 18 4.61 3.54 -9.20
C HIS A 18 5.24 4.42 -8.12
N PHE A 19 5.96 3.81 -7.18
CA PHE A 19 6.56 4.57 -6.08
C PHE A 19 7.70 5.50 -6.55
N LEU A 20 8.46 5.10 -7.57
CA LEU A 20 9.49 5.93 -8.19
C LEU A 20 8.89 7.12 -8.97
N ALA A 21 7.69 6.98 -9.50
CA ALA A 21 6.97 8.04 -10.21
C ALA A 21 6.30 9.06 -9.26
N LEU A 22 6.22 8.78 -7.96
CA LEU A 22 5.70 9.75 -6.99
C LEU A 22 6.64 10.96 -6.90
N PRO A 23 6.13 12.20 -6.93
CA PRO A 23 6.89 13.39 -6.55
C PRO A 23 7.50 13.26 -5.15
N ALA A 24 8.59 13.97 -4.89
CA ALA A 24 9.33 13.88 -3.62
C ALA A 24 8.44 14.14 -2.40
N ASP A 25 7.58 15.15 -2.46
CA ASP A 25 6.62 15.47 -1.39
C ASP A 25 5.60 14.36 -1.19
N ASP A 26 5.09 13.76 -2.27
CA ASP A 26 4.16 12.64 -2.18
C ASP A 26 4.81 11.39 -1.58
N ARG A 27 6.10 11.14 -1.90
CA ARG A 27 6.86 10.07 -1.26
C ARG A 27 6.98 10.31 0.24
N ARG A 28 7.33 11.54 0.64
CA ARG A 28 7.41 11.94 2.05
C ARG A 28 6.06 11.75 2.76
N LEU A 29 4.99 12.22 2.17
CA LEU A 29 3.63 12.06 2.72
C LEU A 29 3.20 10.59 2.82
N ARG A 30 3.64 9.74 1.88
CA ARG A 30 3.29 8.31 1.86
C ARG A 30 4.07 7.49 2.88
N PHE A 31 5.33 7.82 3.11
CA PHE A 31 6.24 7.02 3.95
C PHE A 31 6.60 7.69 5.27
N GLY A 32 6.01 8.86 5.59
CA GLY A 32 6.33 9.65 6.78
C GLY A 32 7.73 10.29 6.75
N ARG A 33 8.57 9.95 5.77
CA ARG A 33 9.96 10.40 5.62
C ARG A 33 10.38 10.50 4.16
N SER A 34 11.48 11.22 3.92
CA SER A 34 12.10 11.24 2.60
C SER A 34 12.62 9.85 2.23
N MET A 35 12.25 9.40 1.04
CA MET A 35 12.65 8.10 0.48
C MET A 35 13.37 8.32 -0.84
N ASN A 36 14.65 7.95 -0.89
CA ASN A 36 15.41 7.90 -2.15
C ASN A 36 15.04 6.64 -2.96
N ASP A 37 15.51 6.55 -4.18
CA ASP A 37 15.18 5.46 -5.08
C ASP A 37 15.66 4.09 -4.58
N ALA A 38 16.81 4.04 -3.89
CA ALA A 38 17.32 2.80 -3.29
C ALA A 38 16.41 2.32 -2.15
N ALA A 39 15.96 3.23 -1.29
CA ALA A 39 15.02 2.92 -0.21
C ALA A 39 13.67 2.43 -0.75
N ILE A 40 13.17 3.02 -1.85
CA ILE A 40 11.95 2.56 -2.54
C ILE A 40 12.14 1.13 -3.08
N ARG A 41 13.27 0.85 -3.74
CA ARG A 41 13.57 -0.51 -4.24
C ARG A 41 13.61 -1.53 -3.10
N ASN A 42 14.27 -1.19 -2.00
CA ASN A 42 14.34 -2.05 -0.82
C ASN A 42 12.96 -2.26 -0.18
N TYR A 43 12.15 -1.21 -0.06
CA TYR A 43 10.78 -1.33 0.44
C TYR A 43 9.96 -2.35 -0.38
N VAL A 44 9.94 -2.22 -1.71
CA VAL A 44 9.20 -3.15 -2.57
C VAL A 44 9.75 -4.58 -2.49
N ALA A 45 11.06 -4.75 -2.39
CA ALA A 45 11.70 -6.06 -2.26
C ALA A 45 11.32 -6.80 -0.96
N ARG A 46 11.00 -6.06 0.10
CA ARG A 46 10.63 -6.59 1.43
C ARG A 46 9.14 -6.89 1.59
N ILE A 47 8.28 -6.47 0.65
CA ILE A 47 6.84 -6.79 0.73
C ILE A 47 6.65 -8.30 0.72
N ASP A 48 6.04 -8.82 1.78
CA ASP A 48 5.64 -10.21 1.88
C ASP A 48 4.24 -10.41 1.26
N PHE A 49 4.20 -10.71 -0.03
CA PHE A 49 2.95 -10.92 -0.75
C PHE A 49 2.15 -12.16 -0.29
N ALA A 50 2.72 -13.02 0.55
CA ALA A 50 2.00 -14.14 1.15
C ALA A 50 1.20 -13.69 2.39
N ARG A 51 1.76 -12.76 3.16
CA ARG A 51 1.15 -12.20 4.37
C ARG A 51 0.34 -10.95 4.08
N ASP A 52 0.93 -10.00 3.36
CA ASP A 52 0.35 -8.69 3.10
C ASP A 52 -0.65 -8.72 1.94
N ALA A 53 -1.53 -7.74 1.91
CA ALA A 53 -2.40 -7.52 0.78
C ALA A 53 -2.03 -6.22 0.07
N VAL A 54 -1.69 -6.32 -1.20
CA VAL A 54 -1.41 -5.15 -2.04
C VAL A 54 -2.48 -5.05 -3.11
N PHE A 55 -3.10 -3.88 -3.24
CA PHE A 55 -4.11 -3.60 -4.26
C PHE A 55 -3.62 -2.48 -5.17
N GLY A 56 -3.90 -2.60 -6.45
CA GLY A 56 -3.52 -1.62 -7.46
C GLY A 56 -4.65 -1.25 -8.38
N VAL A 57 -4.63 0.00 -8.84
CA VAL A 57 -5.49 0.48 -9.92
C VAL A 57 -4.60 0.83 -11.10
N PHE A 58 -4.91 0.23 -12.23
CA PHE A 58 -4.24 0.48 -13.51
C PHE A 58 -5.07 1.42 -14.37
N ASP A 59 -4.40 2.28 -15.14
CA ASP A 59 -5.05 3.07 -16.17
C ASP A 59 -5.28 2.25 -17.46
N THR A 60 -5.72 2.92 -18.52
CA THR A 60 -5.96 2.30 -19.83
C THR A 60 -4.71 1.79 -20.52
N ASP A 61 -3.56 2.32 -20.14
CA ASP A 61 -2.25 1.95 -20.69
C ASP A 61 -1.51 0.93 -19.81
N LEU A 62 -2.20 0.35 -18.83
CA LEU A 62 -1.67 -0.59 -17.83
C LEU A 62 -0.57 0.02 -16.95
N THR A 63 -0.57 1.33 -16.78
CA THR A 63 0.27 1.99 -15.79
C THR A 63 -0.40 1.89 -14.42
N LEU A 64 0.34 1.48 -13.41
CA LEU A 64 -0.14 1.39 -12.04
C LEU A 64 -0.22 2.80 -11.43
N ILE A 65 -1.43 3.39 -11.38
CA ILE A 65 -1.66 4.77 -10.97
C ILE A 65 -2.10 4.94 -9.52
N GLY A 66 -2.53 3.87 -8.87
CA GLY A 66 -2.93 3.88 -7.47
C GLY A 66 -2.55 2.59 -6.78
N VAL A 67 -2.08 2.67 -5.52
CA VAL A 67 -1.66 1.52 -4.71
C VAL A 67 -2.18 1.67 -3.30
N ALA A 68 -2.69 0.57 -2.74
CA ALA A 68 -2.90 0.38 -1.32
C ALA A 68 -2.10 -0.85 -0.87
N HIS A 69 -1.27 -0.69 0.14
CA HIS A 69 -0.55 -1.77 0.81
C HIS A 69 -1.12 -1.94 2.22
N LEU A 70 -1.71 -3.09 2.46
CA LEU A 70 -2.23 -3.53 3.74
C LEU A 70 -1.22 -4.48 4.37
N ALA A 71 -0.38 -3.95 5.25
CA ALA A 71 0.58 -4.72 6.02
C ALA A 71 -0.15 -5.39 7.18
N ARG A 72 -0.14 -6.74 7.21
CA ARG A 72 -0.95 -7.51 8.16
C ARG A 72 -0.15 -7.88 9.42
N GLY A 73 -0.70 -7.51 10.59
CA GLY A 73 -0.43 -8.15 11.87
C GLY A 73 -1.41 -9.33 12.12
N ASP A 74 -1.54 -9.73 13.38
CA ASP A 74 -2.44 -10.83 13.75
C ASP A 74 -3.91 -10.37 13.77
N GLU A 75 -4.23 -9.34 14.55
CA GLU A 75 -5.59 -8.77 14.67
C GLU A 75 -5.69 -7.35 14.10
N ALA A 76 -4.58 -6.71 13.82
CA ALA A 76 -4.50 -5.37 13.27
C ALA A 76 -3.79 -5.37 11.92
N ALA A 77 -4.07 -4.35 11.12
CA ALA A 77 -3.35 -4.11 9.87
C ALA A 77 -3.12 -2.62 9.67
N GLU A 78 -1.97 -2.27 9.10
CA GLU A 78 -1.62 -0.92 8.71
C GLU A 78 -1.85 -0.73 7.21
N LEU A 79 -2.50 0.38 6.86
CA LEU A 79 -2.78 0.73 5.48
C LEU A 79 -1.91 1.91 5.02
N GLY A 80 -1.10 1.66 4.02
CA GLY A 80 -0.42 2.71 3.27
C GLY A 80 -1.03 2.90 1.89
N LEU A 81 -1.34 4.14 1.49
CA LEU A 81 -2.04 4.44 0.25
C LEU A 81 -1.33 5.54 -0.54
N SER A 82 -1.27 5.41 -1.86
CA SER A 82 -0.75 6.43 -2.77
C SER A 82 -1.48 6.43 -4.11
N VAL A 83 -1.61 7.61 -4.71
CA VAL A 83 -2.18 7.80 -6.06
C VAL A 83 -1.32 8.80 -6.82
N LEU A 84 -0.86 8.42 -8.02
CA LEU A 84 -0.11 9.31 -8.90
C LEU A 84 -0.94 10.55 -9.25
N PRO A 85 -0.30 11.71 -9.49
CA PRO A 85 -1.00 12.94 -9.83
C PRO A 85 -2.05 12.78 -10.95
N ALA A 86 -1.73 12.02 -12.00
CA ALA A 86 -2.62 11.77 -13.14
C ALA A 86 -3.91 11.00 -12.75
N GLY A 87 -3.89 10.21 -11.66
CA GLY A 87 -5.05 9.43 -11.19
C GLY A 87 -5.90 10.13 -10.12
N ARG A 88 -5.52 11.34 -9.69
CA ARG A 88 -6.21 12.04 -8.60
C ARG A 88 -7.57 12.56 -9.01
N ARG A 89 -8.44 12.81 -8.02
CA ARG A 89 -9.82 13.29 -8.17
C ARG A 89 -10.77 12.33 -8.88
N GLY A 90 -10.31 11.15 -9.32
CA GLY A 90 -11.12 10.09 -9.93
C GLY A 90 -11.71 9.07 -8.95
N GLY A 91 -11.60 9.29 -7.62
CA GLY A 91 -12.13 8.36 -6.62
C GLY A 91 -11.25 7.14 -6.34
N ILE A 92 -10.06 7.03 -6.97
CA ILE A 92 -9.15 5.89 -6.86
C ILE A 92 -8.75 5.61 -5.39
N ALA A 93 -8.40 6.64 -4.62
CA ALA A 93 -8.05 6.48 -3.22
C ALA A 93 -9.20 5.89 -2.38
N ALA A 94 -10.43 6.32 -2.65
CA ALA A 94 -11.61 5.80 -1.98
C ALA A 94 -11.86 4.34 -2.34
N SER A 95 -11.81 3.96 -3.62
CA SER A 95 -11.99 2.57 -4.04
C SER A 95 -10.91 1.65 -3.50
N LEU A 96 -9.66 2.11 -3.40
CA LEU A 96 -8.57 1.37 -2.79
C LEU A 96 -8.78 1.16 -1.29
N LEU A 97 -9.24 2.20 -0.56
CA LEU A 97 -9.56 2.09 0.86
C LEU A 97 -10.73 1.13 1.09
N ASP A 98 -11.83 1.26 0.34
CA ASP A 98 -13.00 0.39 0.45
C ASP A 98 -12.60 -1.07 0.20
N ARG A 99 -11.78 -1.32 -0.82
CA ARG A 99 -11.24 -2.67 -1.13
C ARG A 99 -10.38 -3.23 -0.01
N ALA A 100 -9.51 -2.40 0.58
CA ALA A 100 -8.66 -2.80 1.70
C ALA A 100 -9.50 -3.14 2.94
N ILE A 101 -10.55 -2.35 3.24
CA ILE A 101 -11.48 -2.60 4.35
C ILE A 101 -12.22 -3.92 4.14
N THR A 102 -12.79 -4.17 2.94
CA THR A 102 -13.49 -5.42 2.63
C THR A 102 -12.58 -6.62 2.86
N HIS A 103 -11.34 -6.56 2.34
CA HIS A 103 -10.37 -7.63 2.48
C HIS A 103 -9.89 -7.82 3.93
N ALA A 104 -9.60 -6.75 4.65
CA ALA A 104 -9.20 -6.80 6.06
C ALA A 104 -10.25 -7.53 6.90
N ARG A 105 -11.53 -7.18 6.71
CA ARG A 105 -12.65 -7.86 7.37
C ARG A 105 -12.75 -9.34 7.01
N ALA A 106 -12.64 -9.68 5.73
CA ALA A 106 -12.67 -11.07 5.26
C ALA A 106 -11.53 -11.91 5.87
N CYS A 107 -10.40 -11.27 6.18
CA CYS A 107 -9.25 -11.89 6.83
C CYS A 107 -9.32 -11.91 8.38
N GLY A 108 -10.41 -11.41 8.99
CA GLY A 108 -10.57 -11.40 10.44
C GLY A 108 -9.82 -10.27 11.16
N ILE A 109 -9.31 -9.27 10.44
CA ILE A 109 -8.70 -8.08 11.03
C ILE A 109 -9.78 -7.26 11.74
N THR A 110 -9.52 -6.91 13.00
CA THR A 110 -10.45 -6.15 13.86
C THR A 110 -10.10 -4.66 13.93
N LEU A 111 -8.85 -4.30 13.66
CA LEU A 111 -8.36 -2.92 13.69
C LEU A 111 -7.58 -2.60 12.42
N LEU A 112 -8.03 -1.58 11.70
CA LEU A 112 -7.30 -0.99 10.57
C LEU A 112 -6.73 0.36 11.00
N THR A 113 -5.42 0.53 10.85
CA THR A 113 -4.72 1.78 11.15
C THR A 113 -4.18 2.41 9.87
N LEU A 114 -4.09 3.74 9.88
CA LEU A 114 -3.52 4.52 8.81
C LEU A 114 -2.69 5.64 9.45
N HIS A 115 -1.41 5.66 9.16
CA HIS A 115 -0.50 6.70 9.61
C HIS A 115 -0.21 7.67 8.47
N CYS A 116 -0.29 8.96 8.73
CA CYS A 116 0.10 9.98 7.78
C CYS A 116 0.55 11.26 8.47
N MET A 117 1.27 12.10 7.77
CA MET A 117 1.64 13.42 8.26
C MET A 117 0.40 14.30 8.40
N SER A 118 0.34 15.12 9.45
CA SER A 118 -0.82 15.98 9.77
C SER A 118 -1.20 16.96 8.65
N GLU A 119 -0.24 17.32 7.80
CA GLU A 119 -0.42 18.16 6.62
C GLU A 119 -1.01 17.43 5.40
N ASN A 120 -1.14 16.09 5.46
CA ASN A 120 -1.72 15.30 4.39
C ASN A 120 -3.25 15.43 4.35
N GLU A 121 -3.70 16.58 3.90
CA GLU A 121 -5.13 16.91 3.83
C GLU A 121 -5.97 15.93 3.00
N PRO A 122 -5.52 15.42 1.82
CA PRO A 122 -6.26 14.40 1.09
C PRO A 122 -6.48 13.13 1.90
N MET A 123 -5.47 12.66 2.64
CA MET A 123 -5.56 11.46 3.46
C MET A 123 -6.48 11.67 4.67
N ARG A 124 -6.41 12.85 5.29
CA ARG A 124 -7.31 13.23 6.38
C ARG A 124 -8.79 13.18 5.96
N ARG A 125 -9.10 13.76 4.78
CA ARG A 125 -10.48 13.71 4.23
C ARG A 125 -10.92 12.28 3.93
N LEU A 126 -10.00 11.44 3.45
CA LEU A 126 -10.28 10.04 3.17
C LEU A 126 -10.61 9.28 4.46
N ALA A 127 -9.81 9.46 5.52
CA ALA A 127 -10.04 8.87 6.85
C ALA A 127 -11.39 9.32 7.43
N GLN A 128 -11.70 10.62 7.36
CA GLN A 128 -12.99 11.16 7.82
C GLN A 128 -14.18 10.55 7.06
N ARG A 129 -14.08 10.43 5.72
CA ARG A 129 -15.12 9.79 4.90
C ARG A 129 -15.33 8.33 5.30
N ALA A 130 -14.28 7.61 5.65
CA ALA A 130 -14.34 6.24 6.13
C ALA A 130 -14.78 6.14 7.61
N ARG A 131 -15.08 7.26 8.27
CA ARG A 131 -15.45 7.33 9.68
C ARG A 131 -14.40 6.75 10.63
N MET A 132 -13.13 6.91 10.26
CA MET A 132 -12.01 6.55 11.12
C MET A 132 -11.92 7.52 12.30
N THR A 133 -11.58 7.00 13.47
CA THR A 133 -11.21 7.83 14.62
C THR A 133 -9.83 8.41 14.37
N VAL A 134 -9.70 9.74 14.45
CA VAL A 134 -8.45 10.43 14.12
C VAL A 134 -7.85 11.03 15.39
N SER A 135 -6.62 10.64 15.72
CA SER A 135 -5.78 11.23 16.75
C SER A 135 -4.59 11.96 16.14
N ARG A 136 -4.00 12.90 16.88
CA ARG A 136 -2.80 13.63 16.45
C ARG A 136 -1.77 13.59 17.55
N GLU A 137 -0.58 13.11 17.22
CA GLU A 137 0.55 13.09 18.12
C GLU A 137 1.82 13.53 17.38
N HIS A 138 2.59 14.45 17.97
CA HIS A 138 3.91 14.89 17.50
C HIS A 138 4.00 15.28 16.00
N GLY A 139 2.93 15.85 15.43
CA GLY A 139 2.89 16.24 14.02
C GLY A 139 2.46 15.14 13.04
N GLU A 140 2.20 13.95 13.56
CA GLU A 140 1.62 12.83 12.83
C GLU A 140 0.11 12.72 13.09
N LEU A 141 -0.59 12.11 12.15
CA LEU A 141 -2.00 11.80 12.25
C LEU A 141 -2.14 10.29 12.16
N GLN A 142 -2.70 9.73 13.22
CA GLN A 142 -3.12 8.32 13.25
C GLN A 142 -4.63 8.26 13.09
N ALA A 143 -5.09 7.46 12.14
CA ALA A 143 -6.51 7.20 11.95
C ALA A 143 -6.78 5.70 12.15
N GLU A 144 -7.78 5.39 12.95
CA GLU A 144 -8.14 4.03 13.33
C GLU A 144 -9.58 3.72 12.93
N LEU A 145 -9.79 2.52 12.40
CA LEU A 145 -11.11 1.98 12.11
C LEU A 145 -11.26 0.61 12.75
N ARG A 146 -12.17 0.50 13.71
CA ARG A 146 -12.60 -0.80 14.23
C ARG A 146 -13.51 -1.47 13.22
N LEU A 147 -13.12 -2.66 12.78
CA LEU A 147 -13.81 -3.41 11.76
C LEU A 147 -14.81 -4.37 12.42
N ALA A 148 -16.02 -4.41 11.89
CA ALA A 148 -17.00 -5.41 12.31
C ALA A 148 -16.50 -6.82 11.94
N PRO A 149 -16.81 -7.85 12.74
CA PRO A 149 -16.43 -9.22 12.45
C PRO A 149 -16.80 -9.65 11.03
N ALA A 150 -16.02 -10.57 10.47
CA ALA A 150 -16.33 -11.17 9.18
C ALA A 150 -17.67 -11.90 9.24
N THR A 151 -18.42 -11.79 8.16
CA THR A 151 -19.64 -12.57 7.92
C THR A 151 -19.43 -13.38 6.64
N SER A 152 -20.26 -14.41 6.42
CA SER A 152 -20.25 -15.14 5.15
C SER A 152 -20.44 -14.21 3.95
N GLY A 153 -21.25 -13.16 4.10
CA GLY A 153 -21.43 -12.13 3.08
C GLY A 153 -20.16 -11.31 2.83
N THR A 154 -19.35 -11.04 3.86
CA THR A 154 -18.06 -10.32 3.70
C THR A 154 -17.05 -11.13 2.90
N ALA A 155 -16.95 -12.44 3.22
CA ALA A 155 -16.05 -13.34 2.50
C ALA A 155 -16.47 -13.51 1.04
N LEU A 156 -17.77 -13.62 0.78
CA LEU A 156 -18.31 -13.68 -0.58
C LEU A 156 -18.03 -12.38 -1.35
N ALA A 157 -18.23 -11.22 -0.72
CA ALA A 157 -17.95 -9.92 -1.35
C ALA A 157 -16.47 -9.80 -1.72
N ASP A 158 -15.55 -10.17 -0.82
CA ASP A 158 -14.10 -10.17 -1.09
C ASP A 158 -13.75 -11.06 -2.29
N TRP A 159 -14.34 -12.25 -2.34
CA TRP A 159 -14.12 -13.20 -3.44
C TRP A 159 -14.66 -12.66 -4.78
N VAL A 160 -15.88 -12.12 -4.79
CA VAL A 160 -16.49 -11.54 -6.00
C VAL A 160 -15.70 -10.34 -6.51
N GLU A 161 -15.34 -9.40 -5.62
CA GLU A 161 -14.53 -8.24 -5.98
C GLU A 161 -13.17 -8.66 -6.56
N HIS A 162 -12.53 -9.68 -5.95
CA HIS A 162 -11.26 -10.22 -6.45
C HIS A 162 -11.43 -10.80 -7.87
N GLY A 163 -12.45 -11.62 -8.09
CA GLY A 163 -12.74 -12.24 -9.38
C GLY A 163 -13.01 -11.21 -10.48
N MET A 164 -13.86 -10.21 -10.19
CA MET A 164 -14.19 -9.14 -11.13
C MET A 164 -12.96 -8.30 -11.49
N ALA A 165 -12.16 -7.90 -10.50
CA ALA A 165 -10.97 -7.09 -10.73
C ALA A 165 -9.90 -7.86 -11.54
N THR A 166 -9.73 -9.14 -11.26
CA THR A 166 -8.80 -10.01 -12.00
C THR A 166 -9.24 -10.18 -13.45
N ALA A 167 -10.55 -10.39 -13.70
CA ALA A 167 -11.09 -10.50 -15.05
C ALA A 167 -10.95 -9.20 -15.84
N ASP A 168 -11.25 -8.04 -15.22
CA ASP A 168 -11.06 -6.73 -15.86
C ASP A 168 -9.59 -6.47 -16.22
N TYR A 169 -8.66 -6.77 -15.30
CA TYR A 169 -7.23 -6.65 -15.57
C TYR A 169 -6.77 -7.55 -16.71
N ALA A 170 -7.17 -8.84 -16.71
CA ALA A 170 -6.82 -9.79 -17.76
C ALA A 170 -7.35 -9.34 -19.13
N TRP A 171 -8.58 -8.86 -19.19
CA TRP A 171 -9.16 -8.30 -20.40
C TRP A 171 -8.38 -7.10 -20.95
N ARG A 172 -8.03 -6.15 -20.08
CA ARG A 172 -7.21 -4.98 -20.45
C ARG A 172 -5.82 -5.37 -20.92
N ALA A 173 -5.18 -6.32 -20.23
CA ALA A 173 -3.86 -6.84 -20.60
C ALA A 173 -3.88 -7.50 -22.00
N GLN A 174 -4.90 -8.28 -22.29
CA GLN A 174 -5.09 -8.90 -23.59
C GLN A 174 -5.34 -7.86 -24.69
N ALA A 175 -6.20 -6.87 -24.41
CA ALA A 175 -6.47 -5.78 -25.36
C ALA A 175 -5.24 -4.90 -25.62
N ALA A 176 -4.38 -4.68 -24.63
CA ALA A 176 -3.12 -3.95 -24.78
C ALA A 176 -2.11 -4.74 -25.63
N SER A 177 -1.99 -6.05 -25.38
CA SER A 177 -1.14 -6.94 -26.17
C SER A 177 -1.56 -6.99 -27.63
N ALA A 178 -2.87 -7.05 -27.91
CA ALA A 178 -3.42 -7.02 -29.28
C ALA A 178 -3.11 -5.72 -30.02
N ARG A 179 -2.90 -4.60 -29.30
CA ARG A 179 -2.49 -3.30 -29.86
C ARG A 179 -0.97 -3.14 -30.01
N GLY A 180 -0.19 -4.20 -29.77
CA GLY A 180 1.28 -4.17 -29.84
C GLY A 180 1.96 -3.32 -28.75
N ARG A 181 1.22 -2.94 -27.72
CA ARG A 181 1.77 -2.20 -26.55
C ARG A 181 2.45 -3.18 -25.62
N ARG A 182 3.76 -3.24 -25.74
CA ARG A 182 4.59 -3.94 -24.76
C ARG A 182 4.62 -3.10 -23.46
N PRO A 183 4.46 -3.69 -22.26
CA PRO A 183 4.66 -2.95 -21.01
C PRO A 183 6.04 -2.27 -21.03
N PRO A 184 6.18 -1.05 -20.50
CA PRO A 184 7.42 -0.29 -20.57
C PRO A 184 8.60 -1.13 -20.06
N ALA A 185 9.69 -1.13 -20.84
CA ALA A 185 10.90 -1.83 -20.46
C ALA A 185 11.46 -1.25 -19.18
N GLU A 186 11.92 -2.11 -18.29
CA GLU A 186 12.65 -1.68 -17.09
C GLU A 186 13.88 -0.87 -17.52
N PRO A 187 14.11 0.34 -16.96
CA PRO A 187 15.38 1.02 -17.20
C PRO A 187 16.51 0.07 -16.79
N ALA A 188 17.51 -0.10 -17.67
CA ALA A 188 18.66 -0.95 -17.40
C ALA A 188 19.23 -0.58 -16.03
N ALA A 189 19.51 -1.58 -15.20
CA ALA A 189 20.20 -1.35 -13.92
C ALA A 189 21.52 -0.66 -14.25
N ASP A 190 21.77 0.49 -13.61
CA ASP A 190 23.04 1.20 -13.74
C ASP A 190 24.13 0.26 -13.22
N PRO A 191 25.08 -0.19 -14.04
CA PRO A 191 26.15 -1.09 -13.61
C PRO A 191 27.08 -0.46 -12.56
N ALA A 192 27.01 0.86 -12.35
CA ALA A 192 27.74 1.58 -11.30
C ALA A 192 27.08 1.51 -9.92
N ALA A 193 25.87 0.94 -9.79
CA ALA A 193 25.14 0.80 -8.52
C ALA A 193 25.37 -0.55 -7.81
N LEU A 194 26.47 -1.21 -8.04
CA LEU A 194 26.90 -2.33 -7.18
C LEU A 194 27.34 -1.74 -5.83
N PRO A 195 26.70 -2.10 -4.70
CA PRO A 195 27.20 -1.67 -3.40
C PRO A 195 28.57 -2.31 -3.18
N ASP A 196 29.58 -1.48 -2.87
CA ASP A 196 30.87 -1.96 -2.39
C ASP A 196 30.62 -2.95 -1.24
N ALA A 197 31.12 -4.18 -1.40
CA ALA A 197 30.95 -5.27 -0.45
C ALA A 197 31.53 -4.98 0.95
N THR A 198 32.16 -3.83 1.14
CA THR A 198 32.83 -3.43 2.39
C THR A 198 31.91 -2.69 3.37
N THR A 199 30.73 -2.23 2.96
CA THR A 199 29.80 -1.48 3.85
C THR A 199 28.63 -2.33 4.38
N ALA A 200 28.58 -3.63 4.05
CA ALA A 200 27.48 -4.52 4.44
C ALA A 200 27.51 -5.01 5.90
N ALA A 201 28.52 -4.61 6.70
CA ALA A 201 28.71 -5.14 8.06
C ALA A 201 28.26 -4.24 9.21
N ALA A 202 27.67 -3.07 8.95
CA ALA A 202 27.36 -2.09 10.01
C ALA A 202 25.96 -1.46 9.95
N THR A 203 24.99 -2.07 9.29
CA THR A 203 23.58 -1.60 9.40
C THR A 203 22.79 -2.65 10.15
N THR A 204 22.96 -2.64 11.47
CA THR A 204 22.16 -3.40 12.42
C THR A 204 20.73 -2.87 12.47
N ALA A 205 19.82 -3.76 12.56
CA ALA A 205 18.42 -3.85 13.05
C ALA A 205 17.58 -2.58 13.38
N SER A 206 18.15 -1.37 13.41
CA SER A 206 17.45 -0.15 13.86
C SER A 206 16.63 0.55 12.77
N ASP A 207 16.92 0.30 11.48
CA ASP A 207 16.23 1.02 10.39
C ASP A 207 14.97 0.31 9.85
N VAL A 208 14.67 -0.87 10.37
CA VAL A 208 13.49 -1.66 9.96
C VAL A 208 12.24 -1.24 10.72
N ASP A 209 12.41 -0.74 11.94
CA ASP A 209 11.33 -0.40 12.89
C ASP A 209 10.53 0.86 12.53
N ALA A 210 11.09 1.74 11.73
CA ALA A 210 10.43 3.01 11.38
C ALA A 210 9.52 2.93 10.14
N ALA A 211 9.50 1.80 9.43
CA ALA A 211 8.64 1.63 8.24
C ALA A 211 7.41 0.75 8.53
N VAL A 212 7.46 0.00 9.61
CA VAL A 212 6.34 -0.74 10.21
C VAL A 212 6.27 -0.21 11.64
N GLY A 213 5.23 0.52 11.99
CA GLY A 213 5.00 0.93 13.37
C GLY A 213 4.97 -0.32 14.23
N VAL A 214 6.00 -0.52 15.07
CA VAL A 214 6.07 -1.66 15.97
C VAL A 214 4.99 -1.50 17.01
N MET A 215 4.06 -2.41 17.04
CA MET A 215 3.20 -2.64 18.18
C MET A 215 4.02 -3.36 19.25
N ASP A 216 4.72 -2.63 20.13
CA ASP A 216 5.17 -3.15 21.39
C ASP A 216 3.97 -3.34 22.34
N ALA A 217 3.60 -4.58 22.50
CA ALA A 217 2.70 -5.01 23.57
C ALA A 217 3.51 -5.13 24.87
N ASP A 218 3.67 -4.03 25.60
CA ASP A 218 4.04 -4.10 27.01
C ASP A 218 3.10 -3.23 27.84
N THR A 219 2.07 -3.84 28.37
CA THR A 219 1.33 -3.32 29.51
C THR A 219 0.86 -4.48 30.38
N THR A 220 1.77 -5.03 31.14
CA THR A 220 1.40 -5.83 32.32
C THR A 220 2.17 -5.28 33.52
N ARG A 221 1.64 -4.26 34.19
CA ARG A 221 1.91 -4.02 35.59
C ARG A 221 0.72 -3.30 36.24
N LEU A 222 -0.12 -4.07 36.92
CA LEU A 222 -0.98 -3.58 37.99
C LEU A 222 -0.12 -3.45 39.25
N PRO A 223 -0.20 -2.35 39.99
CA PRO A 223 0.30 -2.26 41.36
C PRO A 223 -0.72 -2.85 42.33
N ALA A 224 -0.17 -3.44 43.34
CA ALA A 224 -0.87 -3.94 44.54
C ALA A 224 -1.53 -2.82 45.33
#